data_f282600493669b2021663ddd054128ef
#
_entry.id   f282600493669b2021663ddd054128ef
#
_cell.length_a   1.000
_cell.length_b   1.000
_cell.length_c   1.000
_cell.angle_alpha   90.00
_cell.angle_beta   90.00
_cell.angle_gamma   90.00
#
_symmetry.space_group_name_H-M   'P 1'
#
loop_
_entity.id
_entity.type
_entity.pdbx_description
1 polymer ?
#
loop_
_entity_poly.entity_id
_entity_poly.type
_entity_poly.pdbx_seq_one_letter_code
_entity_poly.pdbx_strand_id
1 'polypeptide(L)'
;DSSTSRGLGDVYKRQPKFEEDLFKLEDNREFYLIPTAEVPVTNIYREEIIDDLPIKLVAHTPCFRSEAGSYGKDTRGMIRQHQFEKVEMVQFVRPEDSWDALEDLVGHAEMILQKLELPYRTVTLCGGDLGFSAAKTYDIEVWLPSQKKYREISSCSNFSDFQARRMKTRYRNEQNKPALLHTLNGSGLAVGRTLLAVMENYQESDGSISIPKVLRPLMNGAKSLSLIHI
;
A
#
# COMPACT_ATOMS: atom_id res chain seq x y z
N ASP A 1 12.15 -15.54 -0.89
CA ASP A 1 10.77 -15.64 -0.43
C ASP A 1 10.26 -14.25 -0.05
N SER A 2 9.31 -13.72 -0.81
CA SER A 2 8.78 -12.36 -0.63
C SER A 2 7.87 -12.23 0.60
N SER A 3 7.47 -13.34 1.21
CA SER A 3 6.58 -13.35 2.38
C SER A 3 7.31 -13.22 3.72
N THR A 4 8.63 -13.31 3.72
CA THR A 4 9.46 -13.17 4.93
C THR A 4 10.56 -12.13 4.75
N SER A 5 10.90 -11.44 5.83
CA SER A 5 12.01 -10.49 5.85
C SER A 5 12.82 -10.61 7.14
N ARG A 6 14.16 -10.62 7.05
CA ARG A 6 15.08 -10.73 8.18
C ARG A 6 15.64 -9.36 8.54
N GLY A 7 15.57 -8.99 9.83
CA GLY A 7 16.28 -7.83 10.38
C GLY A 7 16.00 -6.48 9.69
N LEU A 8 15.03 -6.44 8.80
CA LEU A 8 14.69 -5.24 8.04
C LEU A 8 13.94 -4.20 8.88
N GLY A 9 13.42 -4.62 10.02
CA GLY A 9 12.73 -3.74 10.94
C GLY A 9 13.61 -2.64 11.51
N ASP A 10 14.88 -2.91 11.76
CA ASP A 10 15.84 -1.91 12.26
C ASP A 10 16.14 -0.81 11.25
N VAL A 11 16.00 -1.14 9.98
CA VAL A 11 16.20 -0.21 8.86
C VAL A 11 14.91 0.51 8.53
N TYR A 12 13.77 0.07 9.13
CA TYR A 12 12.48 0.32 8.58
C TYR A 12 11.44 0.85 9.58
N LYS A 13 10.31 1.26 9.03
CA LYS A 13 9.17 1.95 9.60
C LYS A 13 8.55 1.29 10.84
N ARG A 14 8.73 -0.03 11.05
CA ARG A 14 7.93 -0.77 12.03
C ARG A 14 8.68 -1.26 13.25
N GLN A 15 9.97 -1.55 13.14
CA GLN A 15 10.75 -1.93 14.31
C GLN A 15 11.71 -0.80 14.74
N PRO A 16 11.85 -0.56 16.04
CA PRO A 16 11.18 -1.21 17.16
C PRO A 16 9.75 -0.72 17.41
N LYS A 17 9.29 0.35 16.74
CA LYS A 17 8.07 1.11 17.08
C LYS A 17 6.77 0.33 16.87
N PHE A 18 6.72 -0.60 15.91
CA PHE A 18 5.52 -1.36 15.55
C PHE A 18 5.73 -2.87 15.60
N GLU A 19 6.66 -3.35 16.44
CA GLU A 19 6.97 -4.77 16.54
C GLU A 19 5.77 -5.61 16.98
N GLU A 20 4.89 -5.06 17.82
CA GLU A 20 3.67 -5.70 18.29
C GLU A 20 2.69 -6.06 17.15
N ASP A 21 2.77 -5.33 16.03
CA ASP A 21 1.96 -5.57 14.84
C ASP A 21 2.51 -6.65 13.91
N LEU A 22 3.71 -7.18 14.21
CA LEU A 22 4.38 -8.16 13.36
C LEU A 22 4.18 -9.58 13.87
N PHE A 23 4.00 -10.52 12.95
CA PHE A 23 4.11 -11.95 13.23
C PHE A 23 5.56 -12.38 13.10
N LYS A 24 6.19 -12.76 14.22
CA LYS A 24 7.53 -13.34 14.27
C LYS A 24 7.43 -14.85 14.09
N LEU A 25 8.35 -15.45 13.32
CA LEU A 25 8.44 -16.90 13.20
C LEU A 25 9.10 -17.47 14.45
N GLU A 26 8.55 -18.56 14.98
CA GLU A 26 9.12 -19.30 16.12
C GLU A 26 10.28 -20.20 15.66
N ASP A 27 11.36 -19.57 15.21
CA ASP A 27 12.60 -20.27 14.88
C ASP A 27 13.81 -19.44 15.33
N ASN A 28 15.01 -19.99 15.18
CA ASN A 28 16.25 -19.31 15.58
C ASN A 28 16.70 -18.19 14.61
N ARG A 29 15.90 -17.89 13.57
CA ARG A 29 16.24 -16.96 12.50
C ARG A 29 15.43 -15.69 12.66
N GLU A 30 15.31 -14.90 13.40
CA GLU A 30 14.61 -13.59 13.52
C GLU A 30 13.86 -13.13 12.24
N PHE A 31 13.03 -14.02 11.68
CA PHE A 31 12.18 -13.71 10.52
C PHE A 31 10.79 -13.29 10.98
N TYR A 32 10.22 -12.39 10.19
CA TYR A 32 8.86 -11.88 10.37
C TYR A 32 8.09 -12.03 9.07
N LEU A 33 6.79 -12.29 9.17
CA LEU A 33 5.88 -12.17 8.02
C LEU A 33 5.76 -10.68 7.64
N ILE A 34 5.77 -10.39 6.36
CA ILE A 34 5.74 -9.01 5.89
C ILE A 34 4.39 -8.33 6.17
N PRO A 35 4.35 -7.16 6.79
CA PRO A 35 3.11 -6.39 6.94
C PRO A 35 2.75 -5.57 5.69
N THR A 36 3.69 -5.46 4.75
CA THR A 36 3.60 -4.75 3.48
C THR A 36 4.79 -5.15 2.59
N ALA A 37 4.63 -5.11 1.27
CA ALA A 37 5.73 -5.34 0.34
C ALA A 37 6.72 -4.15 0.25
N GLU A 38 6.39 -3.01 0.81
CA GLU A 38 7.24 -1.81 0.83
C GLU A 38 8.68 -2.15 1.23
N VAL A 39 8.87 -2.84 2.37
CA VAL A 39 10.20 -3.15 2.90
C VAL A 39 11.02 -4.06 1.97
N PRO A 40 10.55 -5.25 1.58
CA PRO A 40 11.35 -6.12 0.73
C PRO A 40 11.60 -5.50 -0.66
N VAL A 41 10.62 -4.83 -1.26
CA VAL A 41 10.78 -4.22 -2.58
C VAL A 41 11.76 -3.05 -2.54
N THR A 42 11.67 -2.19 -1.53
CA THR A 42 12.60 -1.06 -1.38
C THR A 42 14.04 -1.56 -1.16
N ASN A 43 14.22 -2.67 -0.43
CA ASN A 43 15.54 -3.22 -0.13
C ASN A 43 16.19 -4.02 -1.28
N ILE A 44 15.52 -4.19 -2.43
CA ILE A 44 16.15 -4.80 -3.63
C ILE A 44 17.42 -4.03 -4.02
N TYR A 45 17.42 -2.70 -3.84
CA TYR A 45 18.56 -1.83 -4.16
C TYR A 45 19.40 -1.40 -2.95
N ARG A 46 19.35 -2.18 -1.87
CA ARG A 46 20.15 -1.89 -0.67
C ARG A 46 21.65 -1.93 -0.98
N GLU A 47 22.36 -0.87 -0.51
CA GLU A 47 23.81 -0.70 -0.67
C GLU A 47 24.29 -0.54 -2.14
N GLU A 48 23.35 -0.24 -3.05
CA GLU A 48 23.65 -0.05 -4.46
C GLU A 48 23.77 1.42 -4.86
N ILE A 49 24.43 1.64 -5.98
CA ILE A 49 24.45 2.92 -6.71
C ILE A 49 23.71 2.70 -8.02
N ILE A 50 22.57 3.38 -8.17
CA ILE A 50 21.70 3.26 -9.33
C ILE A 50 22.16 4.26 -10.40
N ASP A 51 22.31 3.81 -11.63
CA ASP A 51 22.72 4.68 -12.74
C ASP A 51 21.51 5.38 -13.38
N ASP A 52 20.40 4.67 -13.55
CA ASP A 52 19.21 5.18 -14.24
C ASP A 52 18.01 5.36 -13.27
N LEU A 53 17.49 6.57 -13.22
CA LEU A 53 16.26 6.95 -12.50
C LEU A 53 15.26 7.61 -13.48
N PRO A 54 13.93 7.45 -13.28
CA PRO A 54 13.27 6.79 -12.15
C PRO A 54 13.19 5.26 -12.31
N ILE A 55 13.19 4.53 -11.18
CA ILE A 55 12.78 3.12 -11.13
C ILE A 55 11.40 3.04 -10.50
N LYS A 56 10.48 2.37 -11.16
CA LYS A 56 9.10 2.15 -10.70
C LYS A 56 8.82 0.66 -10.62
N LEU A 57 8.49 0.18 -9.42
CA LEU A 57 8.20 -1.23 -9.13
C LEU A 57 6.79 -1.40 -8.62
N VAL A 58 6.19 -2.55 -8.94
CA VAL A 58 4.87 -2.97 -8.43
C VAL A 58 5.01 -4.40 -7.92
N ALA A 59 4.46 -4.67 -6.74
CA ALA A 59 4.41 -6.01 -6.17
C ALA A 59 3.02 -6.30 -5.60
N HIS A 60 2.44 -7.46 -5.95
CA HIS A 60 1.26 -8.00 -5.33
C HIS A 60 1.67 -9.10 -4.36
N THR A 61 1.37 -8.94 -3.09
CA THR A 61 1.77 -9.88 -2.05
C THR A 61 0.69 -10.04 -0.99
N PRO A 62 0.62 -11.21 -0.30
CA PRO A 62 -0.01 -11.28 0.99
C PRO A 62 0.73 -10.39 1.99
N CYS A 63 -0.02 -9.77 2.89
CA CYS A 63 0.47 -8.94 3.98
C CYS A 63 -0.10 -9.46 5.29
N PHE A 64 0.69 -9.40 6.37
CA PHE A 64 0.34 -10.00 7.66
C PHE A 64 0.48 -8.95 8.78
N ARG A 65 -0.59 -8.76 9.57
CA ARG A 65 -0.60 -7.85 10.72
C ARG A 65 -1.34 -8.47 11.89
N SER A 66 -0.75 -8.42 13.08
CA SER A 66 -1.40 -8.91 14.29
C SER A 66 -2.54 -8.01 14.76
N GLU A 67 -2.58 -6.76 14.26
CA GLU A 67 -3.60 -5.76 14.61
C GLU A 67 -3.70 -5.49 16.12
N ALA A 68 -2.56 -5.53 16.82
CA ALA A 68 -2.45 -5.46 18.27
C ALA A 68 -3.09 -4.20 18.89
N GLY A 69 -3.11 -3.08 18.14
CA GLY A 69 -3.73 -1.81 18.60
C GLY A 69 -5.22 -1.66 18.31
N SER A 70 -5.88 -2.67 17.74
CA SER A 70 -7.25 -2.54 17.20
C SER A 70 -8.34 -3.17 18.06
N TYR A 71 -8.07 -3.46 19.33
CA TYR A 71 -9.02 -4.12 20.23
C TYR A 71 -10.42 -3.47 20.21
N GLY A 72 -11.42 -4.27 19.78
CA GLY A 72 -12.82 -3.87 19.75
C GLY A 72 -13.24 -2.97 18.58
N LYS A 73 -12.33 -2.58 17.69
CA LYS A 73 -12.64 -1.77 16.49
C LYS A 73 -12.63 -2.66 15.24
N ASP A 74 -13.69 -2.55 14.44
CA ASP A 74 -13.81 -3.26 13.15
C ASP A 74 -13.60 -4.80 13.25
N THR A 75 -14.04 -5.42 14.34
CA THR A 75 -13.86 -6.86 14.60
C THR A 75 -14.80 -7.75 13.79
N ARG A 76 -15.78 -7.16 13.09
CA ARG A 76 -16.72 -7.87 12.22
C ARG A 76 -16.49 -7.49 10.76
N GLY A 77 -16.73 -8.44 9.85
CA GLY A 77 -16.58 -8.23 8.42
C GLY A 77 -15.14 -8.32 7.93
N MET A 78 -14.89 -7.88 6.70
CA MET A 78 -13.63 -8.06 5.98
C MET A 78 -12.71 -6.84 5.99
N ILE A 79 -13.07 -5.77 6.69
CA ILE A 79 -12.32 -4.49 6.60
C ILE A 79 -10.95 -4.54 7.30
N ARG A 80 -10.83 -5.42 8.30
CA ARG A 80 -9.60 -5.61 9.08
C ARG A 80 -9.32 -7.10 9.22
N GLN A 81 -8.20 -7.54 8.65
CA GLN A 81 -7.82 -8.95 8.57
C GLN A 81 -6.36 -9.10 8.99
N HIS A 82 -6.02 -10.23 9.61
CA HIS A 82 -4.63 -10.58 9.97
C HIS A 82 -3.79 -10.91 8.74
N GLN A 83 -4.42 -11.46 7.71
CA GLN A 83 -3.83 -11.71 6.40
C GLN A 83 -4.71 -11.06 5.33
N PHE A 84 -4.11 -10.28 4.45
CA PHE A 84 -4.79 -9.61 3.35
C PHE A 84 -3.86 -9.43 2.17
N GLU A 85 -4.44 -9.24 0.99
CA GLU A 85 -3.70 -8.99 -0.26
C GLU A 85 -3.57 -7.48 -0.49
N LYS A 86 -2.38 -7.07 -0.94
CA LYS A 86 -2.09 -5.68 -1.29
C LYS A 86 -1.20 -5.58 -2.50
N VAL A 87 -1.54 -4.68 -3.41
CA VAL A 87 -0.63 -4.23 -4.46
C VAL A 87 0.15 -3.04 -3.91
N GLU A 88 1.47 -3.12 -3.95
CA GLU A 88 2.37 -2.07 -3.49
C GLU A 88 3.12 -1.48 -4.68
N MET A 89 3.13 -0.17 -4.78
CA MET A 89 3.90 0.60 -5.75
C MET A 89 5.08 1.24 -5.02
N VAL A 90 6.28 1.10 -5.56
CA VAL A 90 7.52 1.69 -5.00
C VAL A 90 8.24 2.43 -6.11
N GLN A 91 8.73 3.63 -5.80
CA GLN A 91 9.50 4.44 -6.74
C GLN A 91 10.81 4.91 -6.12
N PHE A 92 11.85 4.91 -6.95
CA PHE A 92 13.14 5.53 -6.68
C PHE A 92 13.31 6.64 -7.70
N VAL A 93 13.48 7.87 -7.23
CA VAL A 93 13.47 9.06 -8.09
C VAL A 93 14.60 10.02 -7.72
N ARG A 94 14.91 10.95 -8.61
CA ARG A 94 15.76 12.09 -8.27
C ARG A 94 15.06 12.99 -7.24
N PRO A 95 15.82 13.67 -6.35
CA PRO A 95 15.22 14.57 -5.35
C PRO A 95 14.29 15.64 -5.95
N GLU A 96 14.70 16.23 -7.06
CA GLU A 96 13.97 17.27 -7.78
C GLU A 96 12.61 16.81 -8.32
N ASP A 97 12.50 15.54 -8.71
CA ASP A 97 11.28 14.95 -9.32
C ASP A 97 10.30 14.37 -8.28
N SER A 98 10.70 14.30 -7.00
CA SER A 98 9.99 13.47 -6.01
C SER A 98 8.60 13.97 -5.64
N TRP A 99 8.35 15.26 -5.75
CA TRP A 99 7.02 15.83 -5.46
C TRP A 99 6.03 15.54 -6.57
N ASP A 100 6.44 15.71 -7.82
CA ASP A 100 5.60 15.37 -8.98
C ASP A 100 5.38 13.86 -9.05
N ALA A 101 6.39 13.06 -8.72
CA ALA A 101 6.27 11.61 -8.63
C ALA A 101 5.26 11.17 -7.55
N LEU A 102 5.09 11.94 -6.45
CA LEU A 102 4.05 11.66 -5.46
C LEU A 102 2.64 11.89 -6.03
N GLU A 103 2.44 13.01 -6.73
CA GLU A 103 1.15 13.32 -7.35
C GLU A 103 0.79 12.26 -8.42
N ASP A 104 1.75 11.83 -9.24
CA ASP A 104 1.57 10.73 -10.20
C ASP A 104 1.20 9.41 -9.49
N LEU A 105 1.88 9.09 -8.39
CA LEU A 105 1.63 7.86 -7.63
C LEU A 105 0.21 7.83 -7.06
N VAL A 106 -0.25 8.96 -6.53
CA VAL A 106 -1.64 9.14 -6.05
C VAL A 106 -2.60 8.98 -7.22
N GLY A 107 -2.33 9.62 -8.36
CA GLY A 107 -3.15 9.50 -9.57
C GLY A 107 -3.30 8.06 -10.07
N HIS A 108 -2.26 7.23 -9.94
CA HIS A 108 -2.36 5.80 -10.28
C HIS A 108 -3.31 5.03 -9.37
N ALA A 109 -3.30 5.30 -8.06
CA ALA A 109 -4.23 4.68 -7.13
C ALA A 109 -5.67 5.17 -7.33
N GLU A 110 -5.86 6.48 -7.53
CA GLU A 110 -7.18 7.08 -7.82
C GLU A 110 -7.79 6.53 -9.11
N MET A 111 -6.98 6.34 -10.16
CA MET A 111 -7.44 5.82 -11.45
C MET A 111 -8.13 4.46 -11.31
N ILE A 112 -7.71 3.60 -10.38
CA ILE A 112 -8.37 2.31 -10.12
C ILE A 112 -9.77 2.55 -9.57
N LEU A 113 -9.93 3.45 -8.60
CA LEU A 113 -11.23 3.78 -8.02
C LEU A 113 -12.15 4.46 -9.03
N GLN A 114 -11.61 5.33 -9.88
CA GLN A 114 -12.35 5.97 -10.98
C GLN A 114 -12.85 4.92 -11.98
N LYS A 115 -12.01 3.97 -12.40
CA LYS A 115 -12.42 2.87 -13.29
C LYS A 115 -13.45 1.95 -12.66
N LEU A 116 -13.41 1.77 -11.35
CA LEU A 116 -14.41 1.03 -10.58
C LEU A 116 -15.66 1.86 -10.29
N GLU A 117 -15.70 3.15 -10.67
CA GLU A 117 -16.81 4.08 -10.41
C GLU A 117 -17.18 4.13 -8.90
N LEU A 118 -16.18 4.02 -8.01
CA LEU A 118 -16.38 4.06 -6.56
C LEU A 118 -16.23 5.49 -6.01
N PRO A 119 -17.13 5.94 -5.10
CA PRO A 119 -16.97 7.22 -4.44
C PRO A 119 -15.75 7.21 -3.52
N TYR A 120 -14.84 8.16 -3.68
CA TYR A 120 -13.62 8.27 -2.87
C TYR A 120 -13.30 9.74 -2.57
N ARG A 121 -12.37 9.95 -1.66
CA ARG A 121 -11.72 11.23 -1.42
C ARG A 121 -10.24 11.04 -1.12
N THR A 122 -9.44 12.05 -1.42
CA THR A 122 -8.01 12.09 -1.09
C THR A 122 -7.78 13.10 0.02
N VAL A 123 -7.03 12.72 1.04
CA VAL A 123 -6.78 13.50 2.24
C VAL A 123 -5.27 13.64 2.44
N THR A 124 -4.78 14.85 2.60
CA THR A 124 -3.40 15.10 3.03
C THR A 124 -3.31 14.89 4.54
N LEU A 125 -2.40 14.02 4.99
CA LEU A 125 -2.21 13.78 6.42
C LEU A 125 -1.60 15.01 7.10
N CYS A 126 -2.14 15.35 8.27
CA CYS A 126 -1.54 16.36 9.14
C CYS A 126 -0.33 15.79 9.90
N GLY A 127 0.50 16.68 10.48
CA GLY A 127 1.72 16.28 11.18
C GLY A 127 1.52 15.29 12.35
N GLY A 128 0.33 15.26 12.95
CA GLY A 128 0.00 14.31 14.02
C GLY A 128 -0.22 12.88 13.54
N ASP A 129 -0.70 12.72 12.30
CA ASP A 129 -0.99 11.42 11.70
C ASP A 129 0.12 10.95 10.75
N LEU A 130 1.02 11.86 10.38
CA LEU A 130 2.13 11.58 9.47
C LEU A 130 3.09 10.55 10.06
N GLY A 131 3.42 9.49 9.30
CA GLY A 131 4.44 8.53 9.70
C GLY A 131 5.80 9.19 9.89
N PHE A 132 6.54 8.82 10.95
CA PHE A 132 7.81 9.46 11.35
C PHE A 132 8.88 9.52 10.24
N SER A 133 8.78 8.67 9.23
CA SER A 133 9.73 8.58 8.11
C SER A 133 9.26 9.33 6.86
N ALA A 134 8.00 9.76 6.80
CA ALA A 134 7.42 10.40 5.64
C ALA A 134 7.55 11.92 5.71
N ALA A 135 7.82 12.54 4.56
CA ALA A 135 7.81 13.99 4.40
C ALA A 135 6.41 14.52 4.04
N LYS A 136 5.64 13.74 3.27
CA LYS A 136 4.24 14.00 2.91
C LYS A 136 3.53 12.69 2.65
N THR A 137 2.27 12.61 3.05
CA THR A 137 1.41 11.46 2.79
C THR A 137 0.03 11.91 2.36
N TYR A 138 -0.49 11.24 1.35
CA TYR A 138 -1.89 11.27 0.98
C TYR A 138 -2.53 9.93 1.32
N ASP A 139 -3.65 9.97 2.03
CA ASP A 139 -4.54 8.82 2.18
C ASP A 139 -5.70 8.95 1.21
N ILE A 140 -6.00 7.87 0.50
CA ILE A 140 -7.19 7.75 -0.34
C ILE A 140 -8.19 6.92 0.43
N GLU A 141 -9.39 7.47 0.61
CA GLU A 141 -10.46 6.86 1.37
C GLU A 141 -11.66 6.58 0.46
N VAL A 142 -12.19 5.36 0.50
CA VAL A 142 -13.38 4.94 -0.24
C VAL A 142 -14.63 4.98 0.66
N TRP A 143 -15.77 5.36 0.11
CA TRP A 143 -17.02 5.35 0.82
C TRP A 143 -17.55 3.92 1.04
N LEU A 144 -17.93 3.60 2.27
CA LEU A 144 -18.62 2.36 2.63
C LEU A 144 -20.04 2.66 3.09
N PRO A 145 -21.06 2.32 2.29
CA PRO A 145 -22.46 2.60 2.59
C PRO A 145 -22.96 2.02 3.91
N SER A 146 -22.55 0.80 4.25
CA SER A 146 -22.97 0.13 5.51
C SER A 146 -22.51 0.87 6.74
N GLN A 147 -21.33 1.49 6.69
CA GLN A 147 -20.74 2.23 7.80
C GLN A 147 -21.07 3.72 7.75
N LYS A 148 -21.58 4.22 6.61
CA LYS A 148 -21.78 5.65 6.33
C LYS A 148 -20.51 6.47 6.59
N LYS A 149 -19.36 5.93 6.17
CA LYS A 149 -18.02 6.51 6.41
C LYS A 149 -17.09 6.27 5.22
N TYR A 150 -16.15 7.18 5.09
CA TYR A 150 -14.96 6.96 4.27
C TYR A 150 -13.93 6.12 5.04
N ARG A 151 -13.30 5.17 4.37
CA ARG A 151 -12.30 4.26 4.94
C ARG A 151 -11.08 4.24 4.05
N GLU A 152 -9.91 4.35 4.67
CA GLU A 152 -8.62 4.29 3.98
C GLU A 152 -8.50 3.01 3.13
N ILE A 153 -8.14 3.17 1.87
CA ILE A 153 -7.92 2.07 0.91
C ILE A 153 -6.51 2.12 0.31
N SER A 154 -5.87 3.28 0.35
CA SER A 154 -4.49 3.49 -0.05
C SER A 154 -3.85 4.58 0.79
N SER A 155 -2.55 4.49 0.99
CA SER A 155 -1.73 5.54 1.59
C SER A 155 -0.48 5.69 0.74
N CYS A 156 -0.27 6.88 0.17
CA CYS A 156 0.84 7.21 -0.72
C CYS A 156 1.77 8.21 -0.05
N SER A 157 3.05 7.88 0.07
CA SER A 157 4.03 8.68 0.82
C SER A 157 5.30 8.98 0.02
N ASN A 158 5.80 10.19 0.21
CA ASN A 158 7.16 10.58 -0.16
C ASN A 158 8.02 10.59 1.12
N PHE A 159 9.12 9.85 1.11
CA PHE A 159 10.05 9.71 2.24
C PHE A 159 11.30 10.57 2.09
N SER A 160 11.38 11.37 1.03
CA SER A 160 12.61 12.08 0.68
C SER A 160 13.80 11.10 0.70
N ASP A 161 14.92 11.48 1.30
CA ASP A 161 16.11 10.64 1.40
C ASP A 161 16.14 9.72 2.63
N PHE A 162 15.09 9.72 3.47
CA PHE A 162 15.09 8.98 4.74
C PHE A 162 15.39 7.50 4.57
N GLN A 163 14.68 6.83 3.66
CA GLN A 163 14.89 5.40 3.41
C GLN A 163 16.21 5.14 2.67
N ALA A 164 16.56 6.01 1.71
CA ALA A 164 17.83 5.90 0.96
C ALA A 164 19.06 5.96 1.88
N ARG A 165 19.06 6.83 2.88
CA ARG A 165 20.13 6.87 3.90
C ARG A 165 20.25 5.57 4.68
N ARG A 166 19.12 4.99 5.09
CA ARG A 166 19.09 3.75 5.89
C ARG A 166 19.52 2.54 5.08
N MET A 167 19.10 2.47 3.81
CA MET A 167 19.48 1.41 2.88
C MET A 167 20.87 1.61 2.28
N LYS A 168 21.45 2.82 2.41
CA LYS A 168 22.69 3.24 1.75
C LYS A 168 22.59 3.20 0.20
N THR A 169 21.38 3.38 -0.33
CA THR A 169 21.11 3.43 -1.76
C THR A 169 21.36 4.84 -2.28
N ARG A 170 22.07 4.95 -3.38
CA ARG A 170 22.47 6.21 -4.00
C ARG A 170 22.24 6.16 -5.50
N TYR A 171 22.35 7.29 -6.15
CA TYR A 171 22.40 7.42 -7.61
C TYR A 171 23.60 8.30 -8.01
N ARG A 172 23.98 8.26 -9.29
CA ARG A 172 24.99 9.17 -9.81
C ARG A 172 24.32 10.46 -10.27
N ASN A 173 24.73 11.57 -9.66
CA ASN A 173 24.25 12.89 -10.06
C ASN A 173 24.93 13.37 -11.36
N GLU A 174 24.57 14.58 -11.82
CA GLU A 174 25.13 15.18 -13.05
C GLU A 174 26.66 15.33 -13.04
N GLN A 175 27.28 15.44 -11.86
CA GLN A 175 28.72 15.48 -11.69
C GLN A 175 29.33 14.08 -11.54
N ASN A 176 28.58 13.03 -11.85
CA ASN A 176 28.96 11.62 -11.70
C ASN A 176 29.37 11.25 -10.25
N LYS A 177 28.86 11.97 -9.24
CA LYS A 177 29.12 11.71 -7.83
C LYS A 177 27.93 10.98 -7.20
N PRO A 178 28.17 10.03 -6.27
CA PRO A 178 27.10 9.40 -5.52
C PRO A 178 26.32 10.40 -4.67
N ALA A 179 24.99 10.45 -4.86
CA ALA A 179 24.07 11.28 -4.12
C ALA A 179 22.89 10.44 -3.60
N LEU A 180 22.22 10.90 -2.56
CA LEU A 180 21.01 10.23 -2.05
C LEU A 180 19.84 10.47 -3.00
N LEU A 181 19.13 9.41 -3.33
CA LEU A 181 17.87 9.49 -4.07
C LEU A 181 16.68 9.64 -3.10
N HIS A 182 15.50 9.93 -3.64
CA HIS A 182 14.25 9.91 -2.90
C HIS A 182 13.47 8.62 -3.18
N THR A 183 12.74 8.15 -2.17
CA THR A 183 11.86 7.00 -2.29
C THR A 183 10.41 7.38 -2.04
N LEU A 184 9.52 6.74 -2.77
CA LEU A 184 8.08 6.87 -2.61
C LEU A 184 7.46 5.48 -2.59
N ASN A 185 6.37 5.33 -1.87
CA ASN A 185 5.53 4.15 -1.99
C ASN A 185 4.05 4.47 -1.78
N GLY A 186 3.21 3.57 -2.25
CA GLY A 186 1.77 3.64 -2.04
C GLY A 186 1.07 2.34 -2.42
N SER A 187 -0.10 2.14 -1.85
CA SER A 187 -0.91 0.97 -2.20
C SER A 187 -1.70 1.22 -3.48
N GLY A 188 -1.63 0.29 -4.39
CA GLY A 188 -2.40 0.36 -5.62
C GLY A 188 -3.32 -0.84 -5.88
N LEU A 189 -4.17 -1.30 -4.94
CA LEU A 189 -4.72 -0.86 -3.65
C LEU A 189 -4.66 -1.99 -2.60
N ALA A 190 -5.32 -1.79 -1.43
CA ALA A 190 -5.68 -2.87 -0.52
C ALA A 190 -6.82 -3.70 -1.15
N VAL A 191 -6.51 -4.91 -1.65
CA VAL A 191 -7.42 -5.70 -2.51
C VAL A 191 -8.71 -6.08 -1.78
N GLY A 192 -8.62 -6.58 -0.53
CA GLY A 192 -9.81 -6.96 0.24
C GLY A 192 -10.74 -5.79 0.54
N ARG A 193 -10.20 -4.59 0.86
CA ARG A 193 -11.02 -3.39 1.05
C ARG A 193 -11.65 -2.90 -0.24
N THR A 194 -10.95 -3.03 -1.36
CA THR A 194 -11.49 -2.70 -2.68
C THR A 194 -12.65 -3.63 -3.03
N LEU A 195 -12.48 -4.93 -2.80
CA LEU A 195 -13.56 -5.90 -2.98
C LEU A 195 -14.78 -5.55 -2.12
N LEU A 196 -14.57 -5.28 -0.82
CA LEU A 196 -15.64 -4.87 0.08
C LEU A 196 -16.36 -3.62 -0.42
N ALA A 197 -15.61 -2.60 -0.86
CA ALA A 197 -16.18 -1.36 -1.39
C ALA A 197 -17.01 -1.61 -2.65
N VAL A 198 -16.55 -2.47 -3.58
CA VAL A 198 -17.32 -2.88 -4.74
C VAL A 198 -18.60 -3.58 -4.31
N MET A 199 -18.52 -4.58 -3.43
CA MET A 199 -19.69 -5.33 -2.97
C MET A 199 -20.74 -4.41 -2.35
N GLU A 200 -20.34 -3.48 -1.47
CA GLU A 200 -21.28 -2.60 -0.78
C GLU A 200 -21.89 -1.52 -1.69
N ASN A 201 -21.09 -0.94 -2.60
CA ASN A 201 -21.57 0.14 -3.48
C ASN A 201 -22.39 -0.38 -4.68
N TYR A 202 -22.25 -1.65 -5.03
CA TYR A 202 -22.92 -2.27 -6.17
C TYR A 202 -23.97 -3.31 -5.76
N GLN A 203 -24.31 -3.38 -4.47
CA GLN A 203 -25.37 -4.27 -3.99
C GLN A 203 -26.74 -3.70 -4.38
N GLU A 204 -27.56 -4.54 -5.01
CA GLU A 204 -28.90 -4.23 -5.45
C GLU A 204 -29.94 -4.58 -4.33
N SER A 205 -31.16 -4.10 -4.51
CA SER A 205 -32.24 -4.30 -3.51
C SER A 205 -32.65 -5.77 -3.31
N ASP A 206 -32.38 -6.63 -4.29
CA ASP A 206 -32.63 -8.07 -4.22
C ASP A 206 -31.46 -8.86 -3.61
N GLY A 207 -30.39 -8.15 -3.18
CA GLY A 207 -29.18 -8.71 -2.61
C GLY A 207 -28.15 -9.15 -3.65
N SER A 208 -28.46 -9.09 -4.93
CA SER A 208 -27.45 -9.32 -5.97
C SER A 208 -26.41 -8.20 -5.99
N ILE A 209 -25.27 -8.43 -6.65
CA ILE A 209 -24.19 -7.44 -6.78
C ILE A 209 -23.95 -7.22 -8.27
N SER A 210 -24.17 -5.99 -8.72
CA SER A 210 -23.80 -5.55 -10.07
C SER A 210 -22.28 -5.54 -10.23
N ILE A 211 -21.75 -6.13 -11.30
CA ILE A 211 -20.31 -6.14 -11.56
C ILE A 211 -19.92 -4.84 -12.27
N PRO A 212 -18.96 -4.06 -11.72
CA PRO A 212 -18.41 -2.88 -12.38
C PRO A 212 -17.99 -3.18 -13.81
N LYS A 213 -18.28 -2.26 -14.73
CA LYS A 213 -18.04 -2.46 -16.17
C LYS A 213 -16.61 -2.90 -16.48
N VAL A 214 -15.64 -2.30 -15.81
CA VAL A 214 -14.21 -2.59 -15.99
C VAL A 214 -13.83 -4.02 -15.61
N LEU A 215 -14.55 -4.66 -14.69
CA LEU A 215 -14.28 -6.03 -14.26
C LEU A 215 -14.98 -7.10 -15.11
N ARG A 216 -16.03 -6.75 -15.86
CA ARG A 216 -16.79 -7.71 -16.67
C ARG A 216 -15.95 -8.55 -17.64
N PRO A 217 -14.99 -7.99 -18.37
CA PRO A 217 -14.13 -8.78 -19.24
C PRO A 217 -13.30 -9.83 -18.50
N LEU A 218 -12.91 -9.54 -17.26
CA LEU A 218 -12.14 -10.44 -16.40
C LEU A 218 -13.03 -11.53 -15.75
N MET A 219 -14.35 -11.37 -15.80
CA MET A 219 -15.36 -12.26 -15.25
C MET A 219 -16.22 -12.92 -16.33
N ASN A 220 -15.63 -13.21 -17.49
CA ASN A 220 -16.29 -13.84 -18.63
C ASN A 220 -17.56 -13.11 -19.11
N GLY A 221 -17.61 -11.80 -18.98
CA GLY A 221 -18.74 -10.97 -19.37
C GLY A 221 -19.91 -10.97 -18.38
N ALA A 222 -19.78 -11.61 -17.22
CA ALA A 222 -20.82 -11.59 -16.19
C ALA A 222 -21.16 -10.15 -15.78
N LYS A 223 -22.46 -9.86 -15.65
CA LYS A 223 -22.96 -8.52 -15.31
C LYS A 223 -23.36 -8.37 -13.85
N SER A 224 -23.68 -9.48 -13.18
CA SER A 224 -24.07 -9.53 -11.77
C SER A 224 -23.69 -10.85 -11.13
N LEU A 225 -23.55 -10.84 -9.82
CA LEU A 225 -23.50 -12.02 -8.95
C LEU A 225 -24.81 -12.10 -8.20
N SER A 226 -25.47 -13.27 -8.22
CA SER A 226 -26.68 -13.51 -7.42
C SER A 226 -26.37 -14.40 -6.23
N LEU A 227 -27.19 -14.28 -5.16
CA LEU A 227 -27.07 -15.14 -3.97
C LEU A 227 -27.28 -16.64 -4.25
N ILE A 228 -27.80 -16.99 -5.42
CA ILE A 228 -28.03 -18.40 -5.84
C ILE A 228 -26.71 -19.07 -6.24
N HIS A 229 -25.63 -18.31 -6.42
CA HIS A 229 -24.33 -18.81 -6.86
C HIS A 229 -23.26 -18.79 -5.74
N ILE A 230 -23.66 -18.53 -4.51
CA ILE A 230 -22.80 -18.54 -3.32
C ILE A 230 -23.08 -19.81 -2.50
#